data_5e2021299ea5fd990605f6a0c635c5dd
#
_entry.id   5e2021299ea5fd990605f6a0c635c5dd
#
_cell.length_a   1.000
_cell.length_b   1.000
_cell.length_c   1.000
_cell.angle_alpha   90.00
_cell.angle_beta   90.00
_cell.angle_gamma   90.00
#
_symmetry.space_group_name_H-M   'P 1'
#
loop_
_entity.id
_entity.type
_entity.pdbx_description
1 polymer ?
#
loop_
_entity_poly.entity_id
_entity_poly.type
_entity_poly.pdbx_seq_one_letter_code
_entity_poly.pdbx_strand_id
1 'polypeptide(L)'
;PGVDTPPGYEIKLLESEGRAGETFAEEVFVKRIPEMTGEMVANSYARPDMYGKPEVLLEFNKEGSTRFADVTRAIADIGRNGGPLGRLAIVLDGKLYSAPTVREEIVGGSAQITGRFSDREAINLANVLNNPLDVELVIREQTEVGPTLASDAVASGWKAFAISTTLTIGFMLVFYTIGGVVAAIGMGVNVIITLGVMASIGATLSMPGIAGIVLTLAMSVDSNILIFERMREELRAGKSLGAALEAGFDKAWSAILDSNITTLLVAIIMITLGTGAVKGFGVTLAIGIFTTMFAAVVVSKLLLEYLIHGNVVKSMKMFSILQNTSFDFLKPARIAFIASWTVVAIGLAVVAYKGKQ
;
A
#
# COMPACT_ATOMS: atom_id res chain seq x y z
N PRO A 1 6.71 32.97 33.01
CA PRO A 1 6.34 32.62 34.37
C PRO A 1 5.17 31.65 34.24
N GLY A 2 5.39 30.37 34.61
CA GLY A 2 4.38 29.33 34.47
C GLY A 2 3.26 29.60 35.46
N VAL A 3 2.01 29.57 34.98
CA VAL A 3 0.83 29.57 35.81
C VAL A 3 0.80 28.24 36.57
N ASP A 4 0.87 28.26 37.90
CA ASP A 4 0.75 27.06 38.73
C ASP A 4 -0.57 26.37 38.46
N THR A 5 -0.53 25.20 37.84
CA THR A 5 -1.73 24.42 37.52
C THR A 5 -2.29 23.81 38.77
N PRO A 6 -3.59 24.03 39.12
CA PRO A 6 -4.20 23.41 40.28
C PRO A 6 -4.10 21.87 40.24
N PRO A 7 -3.94 21.19 41.40
CA PRO A 7 -3.88 19.75 41.44
C PRO A 7 -5.11 19.12 40.78
N GLY A 8 -4.90 18.16 39.85
CA GLY A 8 -5.96 17.46 39.12
C GLY A 8 -6.44 18.17 37.83
N TYR A 9 -5.84 19.30 37.46
CA TYR A 9 -6.13 20.02 36.22
C TYR A 9 -4.94 19.99 35.27
N GLU A 10 -5.20 20.24 34.01
CA GLU A 10 -4.21 20.47 32.94
C GLU A 10 -4.57 21.74 32.16
N ILE A 11 -3.58 22.38 31.57
CA ILE A 11 -3.80 23.56 30.73
C ILE A 11 -4.06 23.09 29.31
N LYS A 12 -5.18 23.53 28.73
CA LYS A 12 -5.47 23.35 27.31
C LYS A 12 -5.73 24.70 26.65
N LEU A 13 -5.34 24.82 25.37
CA LEU A 13 -5.55 26.02 24.59
C LEU A 13 -6.93 25.93 23.90
N LEU A 14 -7.77 26.94 24.15
CA LEU A 14 -9.02 27.15 23.42
C LEU A 14 -8.74 28.19 22.33
N GLU A 15 -8.74 27.75 21.07
CA GLU A 15 -8.60 28.64 19.92
C GLU A 15 -9.94 29.32 19.64
N SER A 16 -9.97 30.64 19.73
CA SER A 16 -11.12 31.48 19.36
C SER A 16 -10.69 32.58 18.39
N GLU A 17 -11.44 32.78 17.32
CA GLU A 17 -11.21 33.89 16.41
C GLU A 17 -11.96 35.17 16.88
N GLY A 18 -11.22 36.27 16.92
CA GLY A 18 -11.78 37.61 17.14
C GLY A 18 -12.58 38.14 15.96
N ARG A 19 -13.25 39.29 16.15
CA ARG A 19 -14.11 39.94 15.12
C ARG A 19 -13.37 40.34 13.84
N ALA A 20 -12.04 40.40 13.84
CA ALA A 20 -11.19 40.81 12.72
C ALA A 20 -10.43 39.66 12.03
N GLY A 21 -10.77 38.40 12.35
CA GLY A 21 -10.05 37.23 11.79
C GLY A 21 -8.74 36.91 12.52
N GLU A 22 -8.47 37.53 13.66
CA GLU A 22 -7.32 37.22 14.52
C GLU A 22 -7.66 35.99 15.38
N THR A 23 -6.77 35.03 15.43
CA THR A 23 -6.91 33.83 16.26
C THR A 23 -6.35 34.12 17.66
N PHE A 24 -7.20 34.11 18.67
CA PHE A 24 -6.81 34.21 20.07
C PHE A 24 -6.78 32.80 20.70
N ALA A 25 -5.71 32.48 21.37
CA ALA A 25 -5.60 31.27 22.17
C ALA A 25 -5.78 31.62 23.65
N GLU A 26 -6.86 31.12 24.26
CA GLU A 26 -7.11 31.24 25.71
C GLU A 26 -6.62 30.01 26.43
N GLU A 27 -5.80 30.16 27.47
CA GLU A 27 -5.42 29.05 28.35
C GLU A 27 -6.54 28.73 29.32
N VAL A 28 -7.05 27.50 29.26
CA VAL A 28 -8.15 27.04 30.10
C VAL A 28 -7.69 25.85 30.96
N PHE A 29 -7.99 25.88 32.26
CA PHE A 29 -7.79 24.75 33.17
C PHE A 29 -8.88 23.71 32.97
N VAL A 30 -8.52 22.52 32.54
CA VAL A 30 -9.42 21.40 32.28
C VAL A 30 -9.07 20.28 33.23
N LYS A 31 -10.09 19.61 33.84
CA LYS A 31 -9.85 18.42 34.66
C LYS A 31 -9.17 17.32 33.86
N ARG A 32 -8.12 16.69 34.41
CA ARG A 32 -7.42 15.56 33.80
C ARG A 32 -8.29 14.33 33.63
N ILE A 33 -9.17 14.10 34.61
CA ILE A 33 -10.11 12.97 34.58
C ILE A 33 -11.41 13.49 34.00
N PRO A 34 -11.87 12.97 32.83
CA PRO A 34 -13.12 13.39 32.24
C PRO A 34 -14.32 12.98 33.14
N GLU A 35 -15.30 13.85 33.27
CA GLU A 35 -16.55 13.55 33.97
C GLU A 35 -17.47 12.65 33.15
N MET A 36 -17.33 12.67 31.84
CA MET A 36 -18.06 11.85 30.86
C MET A 36 -17.14 11.45 29.72
N THR A 37 -17.39 10.29 29.11
CA THR A 37 -16.68 9.78 27.93
C THR A 37 -17.63 9.68 26.75
N GLY A 38 -17.07 9.52 25.52
CA GLY A 38 -17.84 9.36 24.29
C GLY A 38 -18.75 8.12 24.27
N GLU A 39 -18.46 7.10 25.06
CA GLU A 39 -19.30 5.89 25.20
C GLU A 39 -20.72 6.19 25.73
N MET A 40 -20.92 7.32 26.41
CA MET A 40 -22.20 7.78 26.90
C MET A 40 -23.06 8.48 25.84
N VAL A 41 -22.52 8.73 24.64
CA VAL A 41 -23.23 9.26 23.48
C VAL A 41 -23.88 8.10 22.72
N ALA A 42 -25.21 8.16 22.58
CA ALA A 42 -25.97 7.15 21.83
C ALA A 42 -25.95 7.46 20.32
N ASN A 43 -26.14 8.74 19.96
CA ASN A 43 -26.14 9.22 18.58
C ASN A 43 -25.57 10.64 18.49
N SER A 44 -25.00 10.99 17.35
CA SER A 44 -24.64 12.36 17.05
C SER A 44 -24.87 12.68 15.57
N TYR A 45 -25.34 13.89 15.27
CA TYR A 45 -25.57 14.34 13.89
C TYR A 45 -25.21 15.80 13.69
N ALA A 46 -24.62 16.09 12.56
CA ALA A 46 -24.44 17.46 12.12
C ALA A 46 -25.74 17.98 11.51
N ARG A 47 -26.16 19.19 11.90
CA ARG A 47 -27.31 19.89 11.31
C ARG A 47 -27.05 21.40 11.29
N PRO A 48 -27.73 22.16 10.44
CA PRO A 48 -27.72 23.63 10.54
C PRO A 48 -28.52 24.09 11.75
N ASP A 49 -28.01 25.10 12.47
CA ASP A 49 -28.75 25.84 13.49
C ASP A 49 -29.82 26.73 12.87
N MET A 50 -30.57 27.48 13.69
CA MET A 50 -31.61 28.44 13.20
C MET A 50 -31.04 29.58 12.37
N TYR A 51 -29.73 29.79 12.34
CA TYR A 51 -29.04 30.82 11.55
C TYR A 51 -28.30 30.20 10.34
N GLY A 52 -28.49 28.91 10.08
CA GLY A 52 -27.84 28.20 8.97
C GLY A 52 -26.36 27.83 9.23
N LYS A 53 -25.88 27.94 10.48
CA LYS A 53 -24.52 27.53 10.85
C LYS A 53 -24.51 26.07 11.27
N PRO A 54 -23.48 25.30 10.88
CA PRO A 54 -23.37 23.91 11.28
C PRO A 54 -23.18 23.77 12.81
N GLU A 55 -23.99 22.90 13.41
CA GLU A 55 -23.88 22.46 14.81
C GLU A 55 -23.88 20.92 14.87
N VAL A 56 -23.33 20.36 15.94
CA VAL A 56 -23.40 18.93 16.21
C VAL A 56 -24.34 18.68 17.38
N LEU A 57 -25.42 17.95 17.13
CA LEU A 57 -26.35 17.51 18.17
C LEU A 57 -25.87 16.17 18.73
N LEU A 58 -25.85 16.06 20.05
CA LEU A 58 -25.55 14.85 20.79
C LEU A 58 -26.81 14.32 21.46
N GLU A 59 -27.06 13.04 21.35
CA GLU A 59 -28.05 12.32 22.13
C GLU A 59 -27.33 11.33 23.04
N PHE A 60 -27.59 11.42 24.33
CA PHE A 60 -26.97 10.54 25.32
C PHE A 60 -27.79 9.28 25.53
N ASN A 61 -27.11 8.18 25.85
CA ASN A 61 -27.78 6.99 26.37
C ASN A 61 -28.37 7.28 27.76
N LYS A 62 -29.08 6.32 28.32
CA LYS A 62 -29.78 6.51 29.62
C LYS A 62 -28.83 6.89 30.76
N GLU A 63 -27.65 6.29 30.82
CA GLU A 63 -26.62 6.59 31.80
C GLU A 63 -26.00 7.97 31.58
N GLY A 64 -25.66 8.26 30.33
CA GLY A 64 -25.09 9.55 29.89
C GLY A 64 -26.06 10.72 30.17
N SER A 65 -27.36 10.54 29.95
CA SER A 65 -28.37 11.56 30.24
C SER A 65 -28.40 11.93 31.72
N THR A 66 -28.36 10.95 32.61
CA THR A 66 -28.32 11.18 34.07
C THR A 66 -27.00 11.85 34.45
N ARG A 67 -25.89 11.32 33.97
CA ARG A 67 -24.56 11.87 34.28
C ARG A 67 -24.39 13.30 33.77
N PHE A 68 -24.90 13.60 32.58
CA PHE A 68 -24.85 14.95 32.00
C PHE A 68 -25.64 15.96 32.81
N ALA A 69 -26.83 15.56 33.29
CA ALA A 69 -27.63 16.39 34.20
C ALA A 69 -26.89 16.67 35.51
N ASP A 70 -26.26 15.66 36.12
CA ASP A 70 -25.51 15.83 37.37
C ASP A 70 -24.29 16.75 37.20
N VAL A 71 -23.53 16.56 36.09
CA VAL A 71 -22.36 17.40 35.77
C VAL A 71 -22.77 18.85 35.51
N THR A 72 -23.82 19.06 34.70
CA THR A 72 -24.29 20.42 34.40
C THR A 72 -24.90 21.10 35.63
N ARG A 73 -25.58 20.36 36.54
CA ARG A 73 -26.04 20.85 37.83
C ARG A 73 -24.86 21.30 38.70
N ALA A 74 -23.84 20.46 38.86
CA ALA A 74 -22.65 20.77 39.66
C ALA A 74 -21.92 22.03 39.14
N ILE A 75 -21.83 22.20 37.83
CA ILE A 75 -21.22 23.37 37.20
C ILE A 75 -22.09 24.63 37.43
N ALA A 76 -23.42 24.54 37.30
CA ALA A 76 -24.33 25.65 37.46
C ALA A 76 -24.38 26.14 38.93
N ASP A 77 -24.27 25.22 39.89
CA ASP A 77 -24.28 25.54 41.32
C ASP A 77 -23.08 26.38 41.76
N ILE A 78 -21.92 26.24 41.08
CA ILE A 78 -20.74 27.11 41.31
C ILE A 78 -21.12 28.60 41.06
N GLY A 79 -21.79 28.87 39.94
CA GLY A 79 -22.24 30.21 39.60
C GLY A 79 -23.34 30.74 40.53
N ARG A 80 -24.28 29.88 40.96
CA ARG A 80 -25.36 30.24 41.90
C ARG A 80 -24.86 30.64 43.29
N ASN A 81 -23.75 30.02 43.71
CA ASN A 81 -23.14 30.29 45.02
C ASN A 81 -22.15 31.48 45.01
N GLY A 82 -22.23 32.36 43.99
CA GLY A 82 -21.41 33.56 43.88
C GLY A 82 -20.01 33.34 43.31
N GLY A 83 -19.72 32.16 42.83
CA GLY A 83 -18.49 31.86 42.08
C GLY A 83 -18.57 32.29 40.60
N PRO A 84 -17.49 32.20 39.85
CA PRO A 84 -17.50 32.43 38.40
C PRO A 84 -18.39 31.39 37.72
N LEU A 85 -19.07 31.78 36.63
CA LEU A 85 -19.88 30.85 35.85
C LEU A 85 -18.99 29.70 35.31
N GLY A 86 -19.37 28.45 35.67
CA GLY A 86 -18.63 27.28 35.26
C GLY A 86 -18.74 26.98 33.76
N ARG A 87 -17.72 26.38 33.19
CA ARG A 87 -17.65 26.04 31.76
C ARG A 87 -17.52 24.51 31.61
N LEU A 88 -18.18 23.96 30.60
CA LEU A 88 -18.10 22.54 30.25
C LEU A 88 -17.07 22.39 29.11
N ALA A 89 -15.92 21.82 29.43
CA ALA A 89 -14.88 21.56 28.41
C ALA A 89 -15.23 20.33 27.57
N ILE A 90 -15.24 20.48 26.25
CA ILE A 90 -15.40 19.40 25.28
C ILE A 90 -14.04 19.15 24.65
N VAL A 91 -13.44 18.00 25.01
CA VAL A 91 -12.09 17.60 24.56
C VAL A 91 -12.21 16.40 23.64
N LEU A 92 -11.60 16.48 22.47
CA LEU A 92 -11.50 15.40 21.49
C LEU A 92 -10.05 15.17 21.15
N ASP A 93 -9.58 13.92 21.19
CA ASP A 93 -8.19 13.54 20.87
C ASP A 93 -7.14 14.45 21.56
N GLY A 94 -7.44 14.80 22.82
CA GLY A 94 -6.56 15.67 23.60
C GLY A 94 -6.64 17.17 23.28
N LYS A 95 -7.36 17.59 22.23
CA LYS A 95 -7.57 19.00 21.86
C LYS A 95 -8.88 19.54 22.43
N LEU A 96 -8.86 20.75 23.01
CA LEU A 96 -10.05 21.43 23.51
C LEU A 96 -10.79 22.08 22.32
N TYR A 97 -11.98 21.58 22.01
CA TYR A 97 -12.81 22.09 20.91
C TYR A 97 -13.72 23.24 21.31
N SER A 98 -14.31 23.12 22.48
CA SER A 98 -15.27 24.11 22.95
C SER A 98 -15.35 24.10 24.48
N ALA A 99 -15.69 25.21 25.08
CA ALA A 99 -15.90 25.32 26.52
C ALA A 99 -17.09 26.26 26.84
N PRO A 100 -18.34 25.88 26.49
CA PRO A 100 -19.51 26.69 26.72
C PRO A 100 -19.76 26.88 28.20
N THR A 101 -20.34 28.04 28.55
CA THR A 101 -20.77 28.35 29.93
C THR A 101 -22.09 27.65 30.22
N VAL A 102 -22.16 26.95 31.37
CA VAL A 102 -23.37 26.28 31.84
C VAL A 102 -24.05 27.18 32.84
N ARG A 103 -25.29 27.54 32.57
CA ARG A 103 -26.10 28.44 33.44
C ARG A 103 -27.08 27.69 34.33
N GLU A 104 -27.56 26.56 33.88
CA GLU A 104 -28.54 25.71 34.54
C GLU A 104 -28.34 24.25 34.23
N GLU A 105 -28.97 23.38 35.02
CA GLU A 105 -29.00 21.95 34.79
C GLU A 105 -29.68 21.61 33.48
N ILE A 106 -29.09 20.70 32.70
CA ILE A 106 -29.62 20.24 31.39
C ILE A 106 -30.15 18.82 31.56
N VAL A 107 -31.46 18.66 31.68
CA VAL A 107 -32.12 17.36 31.92
C VAL A 107 -32.65 16.67 30.65
N GLY A 108 -32.46 17.25 29.46
CA GLY A 108 -33.11 16.79 28.24
C GLY A 108 -32.47 15.58 27.55
N GLY A 109 -31.40 14.99 28.09
CA GLY A 109 -30.71 13.85 27.45
C GLY A 109 -30.03 14.15 26.11
N SER A 110 -29.95 15.44 25.75
CA SER A 110 -29.31 15.91 24.54
C SER A 110 -28.49 17.18 24.78
N ALA A 111 -27.43 17.36 24.01
CA ALA A 111 -26.62 18.57 24.04
C ALA A 111 -26.27 18.99 22.62
N GLN A 112 -25.94 20.28 22.45
CA GLN A 112 -25.49 20.80 21.14
C GLN A 112 -24.06 21.33 21.32
N ILE A 113 -23.19 20.96 20.38
CA ILE A 113 -21.89 21.56 20.25
C ILE A 113 -21.99 22.63 19.17
N THR A 114 -21.96 23.87 19.60
CA THR A 114 -21.94 25.02 18.71
C THR A 114 -20.53 25.56 18.61
N GLY A 115 -20.11 25.90 17.42
CA GLY A 115 -18.77 26.42 17.15
C GLY A 115 -18.67 26.94 15.74
N ARG A 116 -17.48 27.36 15.33
CA ARG A 116 -17.22 27.72 13.94
C ARG A 116 -16.76 26.49 13.17
N PHE A 117 -17.71 25.60 12.90
CA PHE A 117 -17.48 24.45 12.07
C PHE A 117 -17.80 24.77 10.62
N SER A 118 -16.99 24.27 9.68
CA SER A 118 -17.47 24.02 8.34
C SER A 118 -18.42 22.83 8.34
N ASP A 119 -19.27 22.68 7.34
CA ASP A 119 -20.17 21.53 7.21
C ASP A 119 -19.41 20.21 7.28
N ARG A 120 -18.22 20.15 6.67
CA ARG A 120 -17.37 18.98 6.64
C ARG A 120 -16.81 18.63 8.03
N GLU A 121 -16.39 19.63 8.80
CA GLU A 121 -15.89 19.43 10.18
C GLU A 121 -17.00 18.97 11.11
N ALA A 122 -18.20 19.55 11.01
CA ALA A 122 -19.36 19.13 11.82
C ALA A 122 -19.75 17.67 11.50
N ILE A 123 -19.77 17.27 10.24
CA ILE A 123 -20.05 15.88 9.83
C ILE A 123 -18.96 14.92 10.33
N ASN A 124 -17.69 15.30 10.21
CA ASN A 124 -16.59 14.48 10.68
C ASN A 124 -16.65 14.31 12.21
N LEU A 125 -16.93 15.38 12.96
CA LEU A 125 -17.09 15.36 14.40
C LEU A 125 -18.24 14.45 14.81
N ALA A 126 -19.41 14.54 14.15
CA ALA A 126 -20.54 13.67 14.40
C ALA A 126 -20.19 12.18 14.13
N ASN A 127 -19.48 11.89 13.04
CA ASN A 127 -19.06 10.53 12.70
C ASN A 127 -18.10 9.93 13.74
N VAL A 128 -17.15 10.72 14.25
CA VAL A 128 -16.20 10.29 15.30
C VAL A 128 -16.95 9.99 16.59
N LEU A 129 -17.92 10.81 16.95
CA LEU A 129 -18.73 10.62 18.17
C LEU A 129 -19.71 9.44 18.08
N ASN A 130 -20.19 9.11 16.88
CA ASN A 130 -21.02 7.91 16.64
C ASN A 130 -20.24 6.61 16.66
N ASN A 131 -18.94 6.66 16.40
CA ASN A 131 -18.09 5.48 16.36
C ASN A 131 -16.83 5.73 17.21
N PRO A 132 -16.99 5.85 18.54
CA PRO A 132 -15.84 6.01 19.42
C PRO A 132 -14.95 4.77 19.28
N LEU A 133 -13.65 5.00 19.04
CA LEU A 133 -12.68 3.91 19.01
C LEU A 133 -12.30 3.58 20.45
N ASP A 134 -12.49 2.33 20.84
CA ASP A 134 -12.12 1.83 22.19
C ASP A 134 -10.59 1.73 22.36
N VAL A 135 -9.83 1.93 21.27
CA VAL A 135 -8.37 1.78 21.25
C VAL A 135 -7.73 3.03 20.66
N GLU A 136 -6.70 3.53 21.33
CA GLU A 136 -5.90 4.64 20.85
C GLU A 136 -5.19 4.27 19.53
N LEU A 137 -5.45 5.03 18.47
CA LEU A 137 -4.78 4.85 17.18
C LEU A 137 -3.42 5.56 17.19
N VAL A 138 -2.36 4.77 17.11
CA VAL A 138 -1.01 5.29 16.93
C VAL A 138 -0.65 5.26 15.46
N ILE A 139 -0.33 6.42 14.87
CA ILE A 139 0.20 6.50 13.51
C ILE A 139 1.57 5.83 13.51
N ARG A 140 1.68 4.65 12.88
CA ARG A 140 2.96 3.92 12.78
C ARG A 140 3.80 4.37 11.58
N GLU A 141 3.17 4.82 10.53
CA GLU A 141 3.84 5.23 9.31
C GLU A 141 3.03 6.34 8.63
N GLN A 142 3.66 7.46 8.36
CA GLN A 142 3.11 8.56 7.59
C GLN A 142 4.13 8.93 6.51
N THR A 143 3.74 8.80 5.24
CA THR A 143 4.58 9.16 4.11
C THR A 143 3.92 10.30 3.32
N GLU A 144 4.55 11.46 3.31
CA GLU A 144 4.12 12.58 2.48
C GLU A 144 5.00 12.66 1.24
N VAL A 145 4.38 12.63 0.07
CA VAL A 145 5.08 12.77 -1.21
C VAL A 145 4.58 14.02 -1.90
N GLY A 146 5.50 14.95 -2.18
CA GLY A 146 5.16 16.16 -2.94
C GLY A 146 4.60 15.82 -4.33
N PRO A 147 3.61 16.58 -4.85
CA PRO A 147 2.96 16.31 -6.14
C PRO A 147 3.93 16.21 -7.32
N THR A 148 4.99 17.00 -7.32
CA THR A 148 6.04 17.00 -8.36
C THR A 148 6.87 15.73 -8.31
N LEU A 149 7.29 15.28 -7.11
CA LEU A 149 8.03 14.04 -6.93
C LEU A 149 7.20 12.83 -7.33
N ALA A 150 5.90 12.84 -7.02
CA ALA A 150 5.00 11.76 -7.42
C ALA A 150 4.86 11.68 -8.95
N SER A 151 4.66 12.81 -9.64
CA SER A 151 4.54 12.85 -11.10
C SER A 151 5.83 12.45 -11.80
N ASP A 152 6.98 12.91 -11.33
CA ASP A 152 8.29 12.56 -11.89
C ASP A 152 8.61 11.07 -11.70
N ALA A 153 8.23 10.53 -10.57
CA ALA A 153 8.38 9.11 -10.26
C ALA A 153 7.54 8.22 -11.18
N VAL A 154 6.27 8.58 -11.38
CA VAL A 154 5.37 7.87 -12.31
C VAL A 154 5.88 7.99 -13.74
N ALA A 155 6.28 9.18 -14.18
CA ALA A 155 6.84 9.39 -15.52
C ALA A 155 8.13 8.57 -15.76
N SER A 156 9.03 8.52 -14.77
CA SER A 156 10.25 7.72 -14.82
C SER A 156 9.95 6.22 -14.85
N GLY A 157 8.95 5.77 -14.06
CA GLY A 157 8.47 4.40 -14.07
C GLY A 157 7.94 3.98 -15.44
N TRP A 158 7.12 4.81 -16.08
CA TRP A 158 6.61 4.54 -17.43
C TRP A 158 7.71 4.53 -18.49
N LYS A 159 8.72 5.41 -18.39
CA LYS A 159 9.90 5.38 -19.26
C LYS A 159 10.68 4.08 -19.10
N ALA A 160 10.96 3.67 -17.86
CA ALA A 160 11.65 2.41 -17.58
C ALA A 160 10.88 1.20 -18.12
N PHE A 161 9.55 1.19 -17.92
CA PHE A 161 8.66 0.17 -18.46
C PHE A 161 8.73 0.10 -20.00
N ALA A 162 8.60 1.23 -20.68
CA ALA A 162 8.66 1.27 -22.14
C ALA A 162 10.02 0.83 -22.69
N ILE A 163 11.12 1.26 -22.08
CA ILE A 163 12.47 0.88 -22.49
C ILE A 163 12.69 -0.62 -22.27
N SER A 164 12.38 -1.15 -21.10
CA SER A 164 12.56 -2.57 -20.79
C SER A 164 11.70 -3.46 -21.68
N THR A 165 10.45 -3.10 -21.91
CA THR A 165 9.53 -3.82 -22.81
C THR A 165 10.05 -3.83 -24.24
N THR A 166 10.49 -2.68 -24.76
CA THR A 166 11.03 -2.58 -26.13
C THR A 166 12.30 -3.42 -26.31
N LEU A 167 13.22 -3.34 -25.35
CA LEU A 167 14.46 -4.14 -25.39
C LEU A 167 14.16 -5.64 -25.33
N THR A 168 13.23 -6.03 -24.45
CA THR A 168 12.84 -7.43 -24.29
C THR A 168 12.15 -7.98 -25.53
N ILE A 169 11.19 -7.25 -26.11
CA ILE A 169 10.53 -7.64 -27.35
C ILE A 169 11.57 -7.70 -28.49
N GLY A 170 12.44 -6.70 -28.61
CA GLY A 170 13.51 -6.69 -29.62
C GLY A 170 14.42 -7.92 -29.50
N PHE A 171 14.85 -8.25 -28.29
CA PHE A 171 15.64 -9.45 -28.03
C PHE A 171 14.88 -10.72 -28.46
N MET A 172 13.63 -10.87 -28.06
CA MET A 172 12.84 -12.05 -28.39
C MET A 172 12.60 -12.22 -29.88
N LEU A 173 12.33 -11.12 -30.60
CA LEU A 173 12.14 -11.15 -32.05
C LEU A 173 13.43 -11.57 -32.79
N VAL A 174 14.57 -11.07 -32.36
CA VAL A 174 15.88 -11.40 -32.99
C VAL A 174 16.26 -12.86 -32.73
N PHE A 175 16.10 -13.35 -31.50
CA PHE A 175 16.56 -14.69 -31.12
C PHE A 175 15.57 -15.80 -31.48
N TYR A 176 14.25 -15.54 -31.31
CA TYR A 176 13.21 -16.58 -31.44
C TYR A 176 12.25 -16.34 -32.59
N THR A 177 12.40 -15.26 -33.33
CA THR A 177 11.58 -14.91 -34.51
C THR A 177 10.07 -15.05 -34.24
N ILE A 178 9.40 -16.08 -34.77
CA ILE A 178 7.96 -16.33 -34.54
C ILE A 178 7.65 -16.63 -33.08
N GLY A 179 8.48 -17.40 -32.40
CA GLY A 179 8.37 -17.60 -30.94
C GLY A 179 8.45 -16.28 -30.20
N GLY A 180 9.29 -15.35 -30.65
CA GLY A 180 9.38 -13.99 -30.12
C GLY A 180 8.09 -13.17 -30.29
N VAL A 181 7.39 -13.32 -31.42
CA VAL A 181 6.08 -12.68 -31.63
C VAL A 181 5.04 -13.24 -30.65
N VAL A 182 5.00 -14.56 -30.47
CA VAL A 182 4.07 -15.21 -29.52
C VAL A 182 4.36 -14.77 -28.09
N ALA A 183 5.64 -14.73 -27.71
CA ALA A 183 6.04 -14.22 -26.39
C ALA A 183 5.68 -12.75 -26.18
N ALA A 184 5.82 -11.90 -27.20
CA ALA A 184 5.40 -10.49 -27.12
C ALA A 184 3.89 -10.34 -26.92
N ILE A 185 3.06 -11.15 -27.60
CA ILE A 185 1.62 -11.19 -27.40
C ILE A 185 1.31 -11.66 -25.97
N GLY A 186 1.94 -12.74 -25.51
CA GLY A 186 1.80 -13.25 -24.16
C GLY A 186 2.17 -12.21 -23.09
N MET A 187 3.23 -11.45 -23.33
CA MET A 187 3.65 -10.34 -22.46
C MET A 187 2.60 -9.21 -22.41
N GLY A 188 2.00 -8.86 -23.55
CA GLY A 188 0.90 -7.90 -23.63
C GLY A 188 -0.32 -8.36 -22.81
N VAL A 189 -0.72 -9.63 -22.98
CA VAL A 189 -1.80 -10.25 -22.21
C VAL A 189 -1.50 -10.25 -20.70
N ASN A 190 -0.25 -10.59 -20.32
CA ASN A 190 0.20 -10.56 -18.93
C ASN A 190 0.01 -9.17 -18.30
N VAL A 191 0.44 -8.10 -18.98
CA VAL A 191 0.28 -6.71 -18.50
C VAL A 191 -1.18 -6.36 -18.30
N ILE A 192 -2.02 -6.66 -19.31
CA ILE A 192 -3.45 -6.34 -19.26
C ILE A 192 -4.11 -7.06 -18.08
N ILE A 193 -3.84 -8.36 -17.89
CA ILE A 193 -4.42 -9.13 -16.80
C ILE A 193 -3.89 -8.61 -15.45
N THR A 194 -2.58 -8.34 -15.32
CA THR A 194 -1.98 -7.81 -14.09
C THR A 194 -2.63 -6.49 -13.69
N LEU A 195 -2.75 -5.54 -14.62
CA LEU A 195 -3.40 -4.25 -14.35
C LEU A 195 -4.90 -4.43 -14.05
N GLY A 196 -5.58 -5.32 -14.76
CA GLY A 196 -7.00 -5.63 -14.52
C GLY A 196 -7.25 -6.21 -13.13
N VAL A 197 -6.42 -7.15 -12.68
CA VAL A 197 -6.50 -7.74 -11.34
C VAL A 197 -6.20 -6.68 -10.27
N MET A 198 -5.15 -5.87 -10.45
CA MET A 198 -4.83 -4.80 -9.52
C MET A 198 -5.96 -3.79 -9.39
N ALA A 199 -6.56 -3.38 -10.50
CA ALA A 199 -7.71 -2.48 -10.50
C ALA A 199 -8.93 -3.09 -9.80
N SER A 200 -9.18 -4.40 -10.00
CA SER A 200 -10.31 -5.12 -9.40
C SER A 200 -10.24 -5.20 -7.88
N ILE A 201 -9.03 -5.34 -7.31
CA ILE A 201 -8.83 -5.38 -5.85
C ILE A 201 -8.60 -3.99 -5.24
N GLY A 202 -8.71 -2.91 -6.04
CA GLY A 202 -8.47 -1.55 -5.58
C GLY A 202 -7.03 -1.28 -5.14
N ALA A 203 -6.05 -2.05 -5.65
CA ALA A 203 -4.65 -1.88 -5.31
C ALA A 203 -4.10 -0.55 -5.87
N THR A 204 -3.45 0.24 -5.02
CA THR A 204 -2.79 1.47 -5.45
C THR A 204 -1.47 1.17 -6.16
N LEU A 205 -1.27 1.76 -7.34
CA LEU A 205 -0.02 1.64 -8.07
C LEU A 205 1.04 2.57 -7.46
N SER A 206 1.84 2.03 -6.54
CA SER A 206 2.99 2.72 -5.95
C SER A 206 4.23 2.60 -6.83
N MET A 207 5.26 3.45 -6.61
CA MET A 207 6.54 3.32 -7.33
C MET A 207 7.15 1.90 -7.25
N PRO A 208 7.25 1.26 -6.08
CA PRO A 208 7.68 -0.13 -6.00
C PRO A 208 6.73 -1.09 -6.72
N GLY A 209 5.42 -0.79 -6.77
CA GLY A 209 4.47 -1.57 -7.56
C GLY A 209 4.77 -1.52 -9.05
N ILE A 210 5.14 -0.35 -9.60
CA ILE A 210 5.60 -0.21 -11.00
C ILE A 210 6.85 -1.05 -11.22
N ALA A 211 7.83 -1.00 -10.30
CA ALA A 211 9.02 -1.83 -10.37
C ALA A 211 8.69 -3.34 -10.35
N GLY A 212 7.67 -3.75 -9.58
CA GLY A 212 7.14 -5.11 -9.58
C GLY A 212 6.59 -5.53 -10.95
N ILE A 213 5.84 -4.66 -11.63
CA ILE A 213 5.33 -4.93 -12.99
C ILE A 213 6.49 -5.08 -13.97
N VAL A 214 7.49 -4.21 -13.94
CA VAL A 214 8.68 -4.30 -14.80
C VAL A 214 9.44 -5.61 -14.56
N LEU A 215 9.59 -6.01 -13.30
CA LEU A 215 10.24 -7.26 -12.93
C LEU A 215 9.45 -8.48 -13.44
N THR A 216 8.14 -8.49 -13.27
CA THR A 216 7.30 -9.62 -13.72
C THR A 216 7.25 -9.74 -15.25
N LEU A 217 7.37 -8.63 -15.98
CA LEU A 217 7.54 -8.64 -17.43
C LEU A 217 8.84 -9.35 -17.84
N ALA A 218 9.94 -9.05 -17.18
CA ALA A 218 11.22 -9.72 -17.44
C ALA A 218 11.12 -11.23 -17.15
N MET A 219 10.50 -11.63 -16.05
CA MET A 219 10.27 -13.03 -15.69
C MET A 219 9.30 -13.75 -16.64
N SER A 220 8.34 -13.03 -17.23
CA SER A 220 7.41 -13.60 -18.22
C SER A 220 8.14 -14.09 -19.47
N VAL A 221 9.18 -13.39 -19.87
CA VAL A 221 10.00 -13.77 -21.01
C VAL A 221 10.90 -14.97 -20.69
N ASP A 222 11.41 -15.06 -19.48
CA ASP A 222 12.27 -16.16 -19.05
C ASP A 222 11.57 -17.52 -19.17
N SER A 223 10.31 -17.61 -18.76
CA SER A 223 9.50 -18.82 -18.95
C SER A 223 9.36 -19.21 -20.42
N ASN A 224 9.12 -18.24 -21.31
CA ASN A 224 9.06 -18.51 -22.75
C ASN A 224 10.41 -18.95 -23.33
N ILE A 225 11.51 -18.34 -22.87
CA ILE A 225 12.88 -18.73 -23.26
C ILE A 225 13.13 -20.19 -22.91
N LEU A 226 12.82 -20.61 -21.68
CA LEU A 226 12.98 -22.00 -21.24
C LEU A 226 12.22 -22.96 -22.17
N ILE A 227 10.95 -22.65 -22.48
CA ILE A 227 10.14 -23.46 -23.38
C ILE A 227 10.77 -23.54 -24.78
N PHE A 228 11.15 -22.41 -25.35
CA PHE A 228 11.70 -22.36 -26.71
C PHE A 228 13.07 -23.05 -26.80
N GLU A 229 13.92 -22.95 -25.78
CA GLU A 229 15.17 -23.67 -25.75
C GLU A 229 14.96 -25.19 -25.67
N ARG A 230 13.97 -25.66 -24.88
CA ARG A 230 13.61 -27.07 -24.86
C ARG A 230 13.02 -27.53 -26.19
N MET A 231 12.14 -26.75 -26.80
CA MET A 231 11.66 -27.03 -28.17
C MET A 231 12.81 -27.13 -29.17
N ARG A 232 13.77 -26.22 -29.07
CA ARG A 232 14.96 -26.22 -29.94
C ARG A 232 15.82 -27.47 -29.78
N GLU A 233 16.01 -27.94 -28.55
CA GLU A 233 16.71 -29.20 -28.27
C GLU A 233 15.99 -30.38 -28.93
N GLU A 234 14.67 -30.47 -28.79
CA GLU A 234 13.86 -31.55 -29.38
C GLU A 234 13.81 -31.49 -30.91
N LEU A 235 13.78 -30.30 -31.50
CA LEU A 235 13.89 -30.13 -32.96
C LEU A 235 15.24 -30.59 -33.48
N ARG A 236 16.35 -30.31 -32.75
CA ARG A 236 17.67 -30.81 -33.07
C ARG A 236 17.80 -32.33 -32.96
N ALA A 237 17.04 -32.93 -32.07
CA ALA A 237 16.93 -34.38 -31.95
C ALA A 237 16.08 -35.04 -33.04
N GLY A 238 15.56 -34.24 -34.01
CA GLY A 238 14.84 -34.74 -35.21
C GLY A 238 13.35 -34.92 -35.02
N LYS A 239 12.75 -34.40 -33.92
CA LYS A 239 11.30 -34.45 -33.73
C LYS A 239 10.58 -33.48 -34.67
N SER A 240 9.34 -33.82 -35.02
CA SER A 240 8.44 -32.89 -35.73
C SER A 240 8.13 -31.66 -34.87
N LEU A 241 7.72 -30.56 -35.49
CA LEU A 241 7.48 -29.30 -34.80
C LEU A 241 6.38 -29.44 -33.73
N GLY A 242 5.31 -30.17 -33.98
CA GLY A 242 4.26 -30.44 -32.98
C GLY A 242 4.77 -31.28 -31.82
N ALA A 243 5.53 -32.37 -32.09
CA ALA A 243 6.10 -33.17 -31.01
C ALA A 243 7.17 -32.43 -30.21
N ALA A 244 7.91 -31.52 -30.83
CA ALA A 244 8.87 -30.65 -30.15
C ALA A 244 8.18 -29.60 -29.26
N LEU A 245 7.02 -29.10 -29.70
CA LEU A 245 6.18 -28.19 -28.90
C LEU A 245 5.73 -28.85 -27.62
N GLU A 246 5.07 -30.02 -27.70
CA GLU A 246 4.60 -30.76 -26.51
C GLU A 246 5.75 -31.10 -25.57
N ALA A 247 6.81 -31.70 -26.09
CA ALA A 247 7.99 -32.06 -25.28
C ALA A 247 8.67 -30.83 -24.66
N GLY A 248 8.69 -29.71 -25.35
CA GLY A 248 9.26 -28.46 -24.87
C GLY A 248 8.51 -27.92 -23.66
N PHE A 249 7.18 -27.88 -23.73
CA PHE A 249 6.33 -27.48 -22.62
C PHE A 249 6.44 -28.43 -21.42
N ASP A 250 6.35 -29.73 -21.65
CA ASP A 250 6.43 -30.75 -20.58
C ASP A 250 7.77 -30.69 -19.84
N LYS A 251 8.89 -30.59 -20.57
CA LYS A 251 10.22 -30.53 -19.97
C LYS A 251 10.54 -29.21 -19.29
N ALA A 252 9.98 -28.10 -19.76
CA ALA A 252 10.16 -26.80 -19.14
C ALA A 252 9.28 -26.60 -17.90
N TRP A 253 8.17 -27.32 -17.79
CA TRP A 253 7.14 -27.11 -16.77
C TRP A 253 7.69 -27.12 -15.33
N SER A 254 8.47 -28.16 -14.97
CA SER A 254 9.00 -28.25 -13.60
C SER A 254 9.92 -27.08 -13.25
N ALA A 255 10.80 -26.68 -14.17
CA ALA A 255 11.72 -25.58 -13.94
C ALA A 255 10.97 -24.23 -13.82
N ILE A 256 9.95 -24.01 -14.67
CA ILE A 256 9.09 -22.82 -14.60
C ILE A 256 8.33 -22.79 -13.27
N LEU A 257 7.75 -23.90 -12.84
CA LEU A 257 7.01 -23.99 -11.59
C LEU A 257 7.92 -23.73 -10.39
N ASP A 258 9.08 -24.39 -10.32
CA ASP A 258 10.01 -24.26 -9.19
C ASP A 258 10.53 -22.82 -9.03
N SER A 259 10.88 -22.15 -10.15
CA SER A 259 11.35 -20.78 -10.12
C SER A 259 10.25 -19.80 -9.68
N ASN A 260 9.02 -19.99 -10.18
CA ASN A 260 7.89 -19.14 -9.82
C ASN A 260 7.42 -19.37 -8.37
N ILE A 261 7.44 -20.61 -7.86
CA ILE A 261 7.14 -20.89 -6.45
C ILE A 261 8.17 -20.22 -5.55
N THR A 262 9.45 -20.29 -5.87
CA THR A 262 10.50 -19.62 -5.10
C THR A 262 10.27 -18.13 -5.02
N THR A 263 9.94 -17.49 -6.14
CA THR A 263 9.66 -16.05 -6.18
C THR A 263 8.34 -15.71 -5.46
N LEU A 264 7.33 -16.59 -5.55
CA LEU A 264 6.07 -16.42 -4.84
C LEU A 264 6.26 -16.46 -3.31
N LEU A 265 7.12 -17.33 -2.80
CA LEU A 265 7.47 -17.35 -1.38
C LEU A 265 8.07 -16.03 -0.92
N VAL A 266 8.95 -15.43 -1.72
CA VAL A 266 9.50 -14.09 -1.44
C VAL A 266 8.37 -13.04 -1.43
N ALA A 267 7.47 -13.07 -2.41
CA ALA A 267 6.34 -12.16 -2.47
C ALA A 267 5.43 -12.30 -1.22
N ILE A 268 5.13 -13.51 -0.77
CA ILE A 268 4.34 -13.78 0.43
C ILE A 268 5.03 -13.20 1.67
N ILE A 269 6.34 -13.39 1.82
CA ILE A 269 7.12 -12.80 2.92
C ILE A 269 7.01 -11.27 2.89
N MET A 270 7.13 -10.65 1.72
CA MET A 270 6.98 -9.19 1.57
C MET A 270 5.58 -8.69 1.89
N ILE A 271 4.53 -9.46 1.60
CA ILE A 271 3.15 -9.12 1.93
C ILE A 271 2.89 -9.24 3.44
N THR A 272 3.44 -10.27 4.08
CA THR A 272 3.16 -10.59 5.49
C THR A 272 4.02 -9.80 6.46
N LEU A 273 5.30 -9.64 6.17
CA LEU A 273 6.26 -8.95 7.03
C LEU A 273 6.57 -7.52 6.56
N GLY A 274 6.29 -7.19 5.30
CA GLY A 274 6.54 -5.87 4.75
C GLY A 274 5.49 -4.84 5.18
N THR A 275 5.90 -3.58 5.24
CA THR A 275 5.03 -2.43 5.48
C THR A 275 5.03 -1.50 4.26
N GLY A 276 3.99 -0.67 4.13
CA GLY A 276 3.89 0.38 3.12
C GLY A 276 4.30 -0.07 1.71
N ALA A 277 5.37 0.52 1.20
CA ALA A 277 5.89 0.31 -0.14
C ALA A 277 6.34 -1.14 -0.43
N VAL A 278 6.92 -1.82 0.56
CA VAL A 278 7.40 -3.21 0.41
C VAL A 278 6.22 -4.17 0.24
N LYS A 279 5.15 -3.97 1.02
CA LYS A 279 3.92 -4.76 0.90
C LYS A 279 3.27 -4.56 -0.48
N GLY A 280 3.21 -3.31 -0.96
CA GLY A 280 2.69 -2.99 -2.30
C GLY A 280 3.47 -3.70 -3.42
N PHE A 281 4.81 -3.70 -3.34
CA PHE A 281 5.66 -4.46 -4.26
C PHE A 281 5.38 -5.97 -4.21
N GLY A 282 5.26 -6.55 -3.00
CA GLY A 282 4.95 -7.96 -2.82
C GLY A 282 3.62 -8.37 -3.44
N VAL A 283 2.57 -7.55 -3.28
CA VAL A 283 1.26 -7.79 -3.90
C VAL A 283 1.35 -7.78 -5.42
N THR A 284 2.00 -6.77 -6.00
CA THR A 284 2.18 -6.68 -7.46
C THR A 284 2.98 -7.86 -7.99
N LEU A 285 4.04 -8.25 -7.29
CA LEU A 285 4.87 -9.39 -7.66
C LEU A 285 4.07 -10.71 -7.63
N ALA A 286 3.29 -10.95 -6.57
CA ALA A 286 2.45 -12.15 -6.46
C ALA A 286 1.44 -12.25 -7.61
N ILE A 287 0.70 -11.17 -7.89
CA ILE A 287 -0.24 -11.10 -9.02
C ILE A 287 0.51 -11.37 -10.33
N GLY A 288 1.64 -10.70 -10.53
CA GLY A 288 2.46 -10.82 -11.73
C GLY A 288 2.96 -12.24 -11.97
N ILE A 289 3.31 -13.00 -10.94
CA ILE A 289 3.74 -14.41 -11.06
C ILE A 289 2.59 -15.27 -11.61
N PHE A 290 1.38 -15.17 -11.05
CA PHE A 290 0.23 -15.95 -11.53
C PHE A 290 -0.13 -15.57 -12.97
N THR A 291 -0.14 -14.30 -13.30
CA THR A 291 -0.44 -13.83 -14.66
C THR A 291 0.64 -14.22 -15.66
N THR A 292 1.92 -14.21 -15.24
CA THR A 292 3.05 -14.68 -16.04
C THR A 292 2.95 -16.18 -16.36
N MET A 293 2.66 -17.01 -15.36
CA MET A 293 2.47 -18.44 -15.57
C MET A 293 1.30 -18.70 -16.54
N PHE A 294 0.19 -18.00 -16.35
CA PHE A 294 -0.94 -18.12 -17.26
C PHE A 294 -0.56 -17.69 -18.70
N ALA A 295 0.08 -16.55 -18.86
CA ALA A 295 0.48 -16.05 -20.18
C ALA A 295 1.51 -16.96 -20.88
N ALA A 296 2.52 -17.43 -20.16
CA ALA A 296 3.57 -18.27 -20.74
C ALA A 296 3.09 -19.70 -21.04
N VAL A 297 2.32 -20.32 -20.13
CA VAL A 297 1.95 -21.72 -20.26
C VAL A 297 0.68 -21.90 -21.06
N VAL A 298 -0.33 -21.05 -20.85
CA VAL A 298 -1.63 -21.21 -21.53
C VAL A 298 -1.67 -20.41 -22.83
N VAL A 299 -1.44 -19.09 -22.75
CA VAL A 299 -1.60 -18.24 -23.94
C VAL A 299 -0.54 -18.56 -24.98
N SER A 300 0.72 -18.67 -24.61
CA SER A 300 1.80 -18.98 -25.57
C SER A 300 1.64 -20.37 -26.16
N LYS A 301 1.19 -21.37 -25.37
CA LYS A 301 0.93 -22.72 -25.87
C LYS A 301 -0.19 -22.72 -26.92
N LEU A 302 -1.34 -22.13 -26.58
CA LEU A 302 -2.49 -22.06 -27.50
C LEU A 302 -2.14 -21.33 -28.80
N LEU A 303 -1.41 -20.23 -28.72
CA LEU A 303 -0.99 -19.50 -29.92
C LEU A 303 -0.04 -20.34 -30.81
N LEU A 304 0.94 -21.02 -30.20
CA LEU A 304 1.84 -21.89 -30.94
C LEU A 304 1.14 -23.10 -31.54
N GLU A 305 0.26 -23.75 -30.80
CA GLU A 305 -0.59 -24.84 -31.31
C GLU A 305 -1.43 -24.39 -32.50
N TYR A 306 -2.10 -23.26 -32.40
CA TYR A 306 -2.89 -22.69 -33.49
C TYR A 306 -2.05 -22.40 -34.73
N LEU A 307 -0.86 -21.80 -34.57
CA LEU A 307 0.04 -21.48 -35.68
C LEU A 307 0.62 -22.75 -36.35
N ILE A 308 0.94 -23.78 -35.56
CA ILE A 308 1.52 -25.03 -36.08
C ILE A 308 0.45 -25.91 -36.73
N HIS A 309 -0.70 -26.15 -36.07
CA HIS A 309 -1.79 -26.94 -36.64
C HIS A 309 -2.47 -26.27 -37.83
N GLY A 310 -2.51 -24.92 -37.83
CA GLY A 310 -3.00 -24.14 -38.97
C GLY A 310 -2.05 -24.09 -40.15
N ASN A 311 -0.90 -24.81 -40.11
CA ASN A 311 0.15 -24.77 -41.14
C ASN A 311 0.69 -23.37 -41.48
N VAL A 312 0.48 -22.39 -40.60
CA VAL A 312 1.02 -21.04 -40.75
C VAL A 312 2.56 -21.05 -40.57
N VAL A 313 3.00 -21.89 -39.64
CA VAL A 313 4.42 -22.06 -39.30
C VAL A 313 4.85 -23.49 -39.60
N LYS A 314 5.72 -23.62 -40.58
CA LYS A 314 6.29 -24.92 -41.01
C LYS A 314 7.65 -25.22 -40.38
N SER A 315 8.35 -24.20 -39.89
CA SER A 315 9.65 -24.34 -39.22
C SER A 315 9.86 -23.16 -38.28
N MET A 316 10.42 -23.40 -37.10
CA MET A 316 10.85 -22.35 -36.18
C MET A 316 12.34 -22.14 -36.30
N LYS A 317 12.73 -21.00 -36.91
CA LYS A 317 14.12 -20.58 -36.95
C LYS A 317 14.46 -19.83 -35.68
N MET A 318 15.41 -20.31 -34.93
CA MET A 318 15.90 -19.70 -33.68
C MET A 318 17.40 -19.41 -33.85
N PHE A 319 17.77 -18.16 -33.59
CA PHE A 319 19.15 -17.75 -33.64
C PHE A 319 19.93 -18.31 -32.45
N SER A 320 21.15 -18.81 -32.66
CA SER A 320 22.00 -19.36 -31.61
C SER A 320 23.44 -18.92 -31.83
N ILE A 321 24.00 -18.26 -30.84
CA ILE A 321 25.40 -17.78 -30.88
C ILE A 321 26.39 -18.90 -30.53
N LEU A 322 25.98 -19.87 -29.72
CA LEU A 322 26.87 -20.87 -29.11
C LEU A 322 26.58 -22.30 -29.60
N GLN A 323 26.37 -22.48 -30.90
CA GLN A 323 25.93 -23.78 -31.43
C GLN A 323 26.93 -24.93 -31.29
N ASN A 324 28.24 -24.67 -31.24
CA ASN A 324 29.29 -25.69 -31.26
C ASN A 324 30.36 -25.47 -30.18
N THR A 325 30.00 -24.84 -29.10
CA THR A 325 30.94 -24.53 -28.03
C THR A 325 30.99 -25.71 -27.02
N SER A 326 32.08 -26.41 -26.98
CA SER A 326 32.41 -27.42 -25.98
C SER A 326 33.39 -26.82 -24.96
N PHE A 327 32.94 -25.88 -24.14
CA PHE A 327 33.75 -25.39 -23.03
C PHE A 327 33.73 -26.37 -21.86
N ASP A 328 34.92 -26.84 -21.48
CA ASP A 328 35.10 -27.61 -20.26
C ASP A 328 35.17 -26.66 -19.04
N PHE A 329 34.02 -26.38 -18.47
CA PHE A 329 33.88 -25.51 -17.29
C PHE A 329 34.48 -26.08 -16.02
N LEU A 330 34.74 -27.41 -15.97
CA LEU A 330 35.35 -28.05 -14.83
C LEU A 330 36.88 -27.88 -14.77
N LYS A 331 37.49 -27.62 -15.91
CA LYS A 331 38.95 -27.44 -16.01
C LYS A 331 39.47 -26.26 -15.15
N PRO A 332 38.86 -25.04 -15.18
CA PRO A 332 39.24 -23.94 -14.32
C PRO A 332 38.59 -23.94 -12.93
N ALA A 333 37.87 -24.98 -12.53
CA ALA A 333 37.09 -25.01 -11.28
C ALA A 333 37.90 -24.66 -10.03
N ARG A 334 39.15 -25.14 -9.92
CA ARG A 334 40.04 -24.82 -8.79
C ARG A 334 40.39 -23.32 -8.73
N ILE A 335 40.68 -22.73 -9.90
CA ILE A 335 41.03 -21.31 -9.99
C ILE A 335 39.79 -20.45 -9.65
N ALA A 336 38.62 -20.81 -10.20
CA ALA A 336 37.37 -20.13 -9.92
C ALA A 336 37.01 -20.21 -8.43
N PHE A 337 37.20 -21.37 -7.79
CA PHE A 337 36.96 -21.56 -6.36
C PHE A 337 37.86 -20.68 -5.50
N ILE A 338 39.19 -20.68 -5.79
CA ILE A 338 40.14 -19.83 -5.05
C ILE A 338 39.81 -18.35 -5.24
N ALA A 339 39.53 -17.91 -6.48
CA ALA A 339 39.17 -16.53 -6.77
C ALA A 339 37.89 -16.10 -6.02
N SER A 340 36.85 -16.95 -6.01
CA SER A 340 35.60 -16.68 -5.31
C SER A 340 35.82 -16.53 -3.81
N TRP A 341 36.55 -17.47 -3.17
CA TRP A 341 36.83 -17.40 -1.75
C TRP A 341 37.73 -16.21 -1.37
N THR A 342 38.66 -15.81 -2.27
CA THR A 342 39.48 -14.63 -2.07
C THR A 342 38.62 -13.36 -2.04
N VAL A 343 37.65 -13.22 -2.97
CA VAL A 343 36.71 -12.08 -2.97
C VAL A 343 35.86 -12.06 -1.70
N VAL A 344 35.35 -13.23 -1.27
CA VAL A 344 34.60 -13.33 -0.01
C VAL A 344 35.45 -12.92 1.20
N ALA A 345 36.67 -13.41 1.27
CA ALA A 345 37.60 -13.07 2.38
C ALA A 345 37.91 -11.58 2.41
N ILE A 346 38.18 -10.96 1.25
CA ILE A 346 38.38 -9.50 1.16
C ILE A 346 37.12 -8.75 1.60
N GLY A 347 35.95 -9.18 1.14
CA GLY A 347 34.66 -8.56 1.54
C GLY A 347 34.45 -8.61 3.05
N LEU A 348 34.67 -9.78 3.68
CA LEU A 348 34.56 -9.93 5.13
C LEU A 348 35.60 -9.10 5.90
N ALA A 349 36.84 -9.01 5.39
CA ALA A 349 37.88 -8.17 5.99
C ALA A 349 37.49 -6.68 5.95
N VAL A 350 36.95 -6.20 4.83
CA VAL A 350 36.48 -4.82 4.69
C VAL A 350 35.31 -4.52 5.65
N VAL A 351 34.35 -5.43 5.77
CA VAL A 351 33.23 -5.29 6.73
C VAL A 351 33.74 -5.26 8.17
N ALA A 352 34.65 -6.17 8.53
CA ALA A 352 35.24 -6.21 9.86
C ALA A 352 36.07 -4.96 10.18
N TYR A 353 36.73 -4.39 9.19
CA TYR A 353 37.49 -3.14 9.34
C TYR A 353 36.58 -1.92 9.50
N LYS A 354 35.55 -1.78 8.63
CA LYS A 354 34.60 -0.65 8.71
C LYS A 354 33.59 -0.78 9.87
N GLY A 355 33.25 -1.98 10.31
CA GLY A 355 32.35 -2.19 11.43
C GLY A 355 32.98 -1.87 12.81
N LYS A 356 34.26 -1.48 12.84
CA LYS A 356 34.95 -0.98 14.03
C LYS A 356 35.07 0.55 14.08
N GLN A 357 34.56 1.24 13.06
CA GLN A 357 34.41 2.70 13.04
C GLN A 357 32.93 3.08 13.30
#